data_9989ff367de1db37b8bd50f23dc3a6c2
#
_entry.id   9989ff367de1db37b8bd50f23dc3a6c2
#
_cell.length_a   1.000
_cell.length_b   1.000
_cell.length_c   1.000
_cell.angle_alpha   90.00
_cell.angle_beta   90.00
_cell.angle_gamma   90.00
#
_symmetry.space_group_name_H-M   'P 1'
#
loop_
_entity.id
_entity.type
_entity.pdbx_description
1 polymer ?
#
loop_
_entity_poly.entity_id
_entity_poly.type
_entity_poly.pdbx_seq_one_letter_code
_entity_poly.pdbx_strand_id
1 'polypeptide(L)'
;MSLALAVDGGNAKTDLALVAEDGSALALVRGPGSSPHEHGLEGALDRIEALLEQALAESGAGDACEIAIAELLLAGVDFPGEVATAKVRAEARGWARRVEVGNDTFAVLRAGTDRGWGIAVVCGAGINCLGLAPDGRQARFPALGPITGDWGGGHDVGLAAVIAAARSEDGRGPHTTLERSVPAHFGLRTPLELAEAVHTGAIDQRRVVELAPLVLAEAPADAVAAGIVARLASEIVALVRVALDRLGPVDEPVEVVLGGGLLQARDPGLLAAIDAGLSELALSLATIVVDLPPVVGAALLALDALGAPATAYARLRSELGAAAAQRNLEPLEVHHG
;
A
#
# COMPACT_ATOMS: atom_id res chain seq x y z
N MET A 1 17.79 25.50 7.87
CA MET A 1 16.92 24.35 8.22
C MET A 1 16.76 23.55 6.95
N SER A 2 17.19 22.31 6.95
CA SER A 2 17.05 21.43 5.79
C SER A 2 15.64 20.84 5.78
N LEU A 3 15.00 20.86 4.61
CA LEU A 3 13.70 20.23 4.41
C LEU A 3 13.85 18.90 3.70
N ALA A 4 12.90 18.00 3.96
CA ALA A 4 12.70 16.78 3.21
C ALA A 4 11.27 16.77 2.60
N LEU A 5 11.20 16.36 1.35
CA LEU A 5 9.98 16.04 0.65
C LEU A 5 9.76 14.52 0.72
N ALA A 6 8.63 14.09 1.19
CA ALA A 6 8.24 12.69 1.27
C ALA A 6 6.95 12.45 0.49
N VAL A 7 6.96 11.47 -0.42
CA VAL A 7 5.82 11.15 -1.27
C VAL A 7 5.48 9.66 -1.17
N ASP A 8 4.22 9.38 -0.86
CA ASP A 8 3.58 8.07 -1.00
C ASP A 8 2.58 8.14 -2.16
N GLY A 9 3.05 7.71 -3.34
CA GLY A 9 2.30 7.81 -4.59
C GLY A 9 1.61 6.50 -4.95
N GLY A 10 0.34 6.36 -4.59
CA GLY A 10 -0.48 5.19 -4.90
C GLY A 10 -1.26 5.30 -6.22
N ASN A 11 -2.01 4.24 -6.55
CA ASN A 11 -2.91 4.24 -7.72
C ASN A 11 -4.13 5.17 -7.51
N ALA A 12 -4.71 5.16 -6.31
CA ALA A 12 -5.94 5.92 -6.02
C ALA A 12 -5.68 7.33 -5.48
N LYS A 13 -4.62 7.50 -4.70
CA LYS A 13 -4.26 8.77 -4.04
C LYS A 13 -2.76 8.93 -3.93
N THR A 14 -2.33 10.16 -3.73
CA THR A 14 -0.96 10.52 -3.38
C THR A 14 -0.97 11.33 -2.11
N ASP A 15 -0.20 10.92 -1.11
CA ASP A 15 0.07 11.69 0.08
C ASP A 15 1.49 12.28 -0.03
N LEU A 16 1.62 13.60 0.17
CA LEU A 16 2.89 14.32 0.12
C LEU A 16 3.09 15.12 1.40
N ALA A 17 4.25 14.97 2.02
CA ALA A 17 4.61 15.70 3.24
C ALA A 17 5.90 16.49 3.04
N LEU A 18 5.92 17.71 3.60
CA LEU A 18 7.14 18.49 3.85
C LEU A 18 7.49 18.39 5.33
N VAL A 19 8.71 17.96 5.62
CA VAL A 19 9.19 17.78 6.99
C VAL A 19 10.55 18.45 7.17
N ALA A 20 10.80 18.95 8.37
CA ALA A 20 12.11 19.48 8.73
C ALA A 20 13.03 18.38 9.29
N GLU A 21 14.34 18.60 9.25
CA GLU A 21 15.35 17.66 9.77
C GLU A 21 15.19 17.34 11.28
N ASP A 22 14.50 18.22 12.03
CA ASP A 22 14.18 18.01 13.45
C ASP A 22 12.90 17.18 13.67
N GLY A 23 12.27 16.69 12.60
CA GLY A 23 11.07 15.89 12.62
C GLY A 23 9.75 16.67 12.65
N SER A 24 9.80 18.01 12.54
CA SER A 24 8.57 18.81 12.45
C SER A 24 7.84 18.54 11.14
N ALA A 25 6.55 18.27 11.20
CA ALA A 25 5.67 18.18 10.03
C ALA A 25 5.20 19.58 9.64
N LEU A 26 5.69 20.11 8.50
CA LEU A 26 5.38 21.48 8.06
C LEU A 26 4.12 21.53 7.19
N ALA A 27 3.92 20.52 6.36
CA ALA A 27 2.72 20.36 5.53
C ALA A 27 2.45 18.89 5.25
N LEU A 28 1.19 18.56 5.10
CA LEU A 28 0.72 17.28 4.58
C LEU A 28 -0.40 17.57 3.59
N VAL A 29 -0.25 17.18 2.34
CA VAL A 29 -1.26 17.36 1.30
C VAL A 29 -1.64 16.03 0.68
N ARG A 30 -2.87 15.92 0.20
CA ARG A 30 -3.39 14.73 -0.47
C ARG A 30 -3.98 15.13 -1.81
N GLY A 31 -3.71 14.35 -2.84
CA GLY A 31 -4.26 14.51 -4.17
C GLY A 31 -4.53 13.19 -4.89
N PRO A 32 -4.84 13.29 -6.19
CA PRO A 32 -5.08 12.12 -7.03
C PRO A 32 -3.87 11.19 -7.07
N GLY A 33 -4.09 9.92 -7.42
CA GLY A 33 -3.02 8.94 -7.57
C GLY A 33 -1.94 9.38 -8.56
N SER A 34 -0.69 9.06 -8.26
CA SER A 34 0.48 9.36 -9.08
C SER A 34 1.26 8.10 -9.50
N SER A 35 0.57 6.97 -9.67
CA SER A 35 1.19 5.78 -10.21
C SER A 35 1.58 5.99 -11.67
N PRO A 36 2.85 5.76 -12.07
CA PRO A 36 3.28 5.83 -13.46
C PRO A 36 2.58 4.86 -14.40
N HIS A 37 2.07 3.74 -13.90
CA HIS A 37 1.32 2.77 -14.69
C HIS A 37 -0.02 3.34 -15.20
N GLU A 38 -0.66 4.21 -14.39
CA GLU A 38 -1.96 4.79 -14.74
C GLU A 38 -1.84 6.07 -15.58
N HIS A 39 -0.78 6.86 -15.34
CA HIS A 39 -0.69 8.24 -15.85
C HIS A 39 0.55 8.49 -16.70
N GLY A 40 1.40 7.47 -16.90
CA GLY A 40 2.75 7.66 -17.41
C GLY A 40 3.66 8.36 -16.39
N LEU A 41 4.96 8.27 -16.58
CA LEU A 41 5.91 8.84 -15.63
C LEU A 41 5.82 10.37 -15.54
N GLU A 42 5.72 11.07 -16.68
CA GLU A 42 5.61 12.53 -16.67
C GLU A 42 4.32 13.00 -15.99
N GLY A 43 3.18 12.36 -16.30
CA GLY A 43 1.92 12.71 -15.66
C GLY A 43 1.91 12.43 -14.14
N ALA A 44 2.63 11.40 -13.69
CA ALA A 44 2.84 11.14 -12.27
C ALA A 44 3.67 12.27 -11.62
N LEU A 45 4.77 12.68 -12.25
CA LEU A 45 5.62 13.76 -11.76
C LEU A 45 4.90 15.12 -11.77
N ASP A 46 4.10 15.42 -12.80
CA ASP A 46 3.32 16.66 -12.85
C ASP A 46 2.31 16.76 -11.70
N ARG A 47 1.70 15.64 -11.30
CA ARG A 47 0.80 15.58 -10.13
C ARG A 47 1.54 15.79 -8.82
N ILE A 48 2.73 15.21 -8.68
CA ILE A 48 3.58 15.42 -7.51
C ILE A 48 4.02 16.88 -7.43
N GLU A 49 4.38 17.51 -8.56
CA GLU A 49 4.75 18.92 -8.62
C GLU A 49 3.63 19.84 -8.15
N ALA A 50 2.40 19.62 -8.61
CA ALA A 50 1.24 20.38 -8.17
C ALA A 50 0.98 20.24 -6.65
N LEU A 51 1.16 19.03 -6.09
CA LEU A 51 1.05 18.81 -4.66
C LEU A 51 2.20 19.46 -3.89
N LEU A 52 3.41 19.47 -4.44
CA LEU A 52 4.55 20.16 -3.84
C LEU A 52 4.33 21.66 -3.76
N GLU A 53 3.82 22.28 -4.83
CA GLU A 53 3.45 23.71 -4.83
C GLU A 53 2.44 24.03 -3.73
N GLN A 54 1.41 23.19 -3.59
CA GLN A 54 0.43 23.33 -2.51
C GLN A 54 1.08 23.19 -1.13
N ALA A 55 1.91 22.16 -0.92
CA ALA A 55 2.57 21.92 0.36
C ALA A 55 3.53 23.06 0.74
N LEU A 56 4.24 23.63 -0.22
CA LEU A 56 5.10 24.80 0.01
C LEU A 56 4.29 26.03 0.44
N ALA A 57 3.16 26.27 -0.20
CA ALA A 57 2.25 27.34 0.17
C ALA A 57 1.66 27.17 1.59
N GLU A 58 1.26 25.93 1.95
CA GLU A 58 0.69 25.61 3.28
C GLU A 58 1.77 25.62 4.40
N SER A 59 3.02 25.27 4.09
CA SER A 59 4.08 25.15 5.07
C SER A 59 4.54 26.48 5.69
N GLY A 60 4.28 27.60 5.02
CA GLY A 60 4.83 28.90 5.38
C GLY A 60 6.36 28.97 5.26
N ALA A 61 6.99 27.94 4.71
CA ALA A 61 8.41 27.95 4.40
C ALA A 61 8.63 28.96 3.26
N GLY A 62 9.31 30.07 3.56
CA GLY A 62 9.60 31.07 2.53
C GLY A 62 10.53 30.56 1.45
N ASP A 63 10.68 31.31 0.34
CA ASP A 63 11.52 30.96 -0.84
C ASP A 63 12.99 30.61 -0.53
N ALA A 64 13.44 30.85 0.69
CA ALA A 64 14.81 30.56 1.14
C ALA A 64 14.99 29.13 1.71
N CYS A 65 13.91 28.34 1.82
CA CYS A 65 14.00 26.97 2.34
C CYS A 65 14.32 26.00 1.20
N GLU A 66 15.49 25.37 1.29
CA GLU A 66 15.97 24.38 0.33
C GLU A 66 15.53 22.97 0.76
N ILE A 67 14.92 22.22 -0.17
CA ILE A 67 14.64 20.81 0.02
C ILE A 67 15.93 20.03 -0.22
N ALA A 68 16.48 19.44 0.84
CA ALA A 68 17.74 18.71 0.77
C ALA A 68 17.56 17.33 0.12
N ILE A 69 16.42 16.69 0.35
CA ILE A 69 16.07 15.36 -0.21
C ILE A 69 14.60 15.29 -0.57
N ALA A 70 14.31 14.62 -1.68
CA ALA A 70 12.98 14.13 -2.04
C ALA A 70 13.00 12.61 -2.05
N GLU A 71 12.15 12.01 -1.22
CA GLU A 71 11.92 10.56 -1.15
C GLU A 71 10.58 10.25 -1.84
N LEU A 72 10.65 9.67 -3.03
CA LEU A 72 9.48 9.38 -3.87
C LEU A 72 9.21 7.88 -3.88
N LEU A 73 8.20 7.43 -3.14
CA LEU A 73 7.82 6.03 -3.06
C LEU A 73 6.52 5.82 -3.84
N LEU A 74 6.64 5.16 -5.00
CA LEU A 74 5.59 5.12 -6.01
C LEU A 74 5.13 3.69 -6.29
N ALA A 75 3.84 3.44 -6.21
CA ALA A 75 3.24 2.23 -6.75
C ALA A 75 3.51 2.12 -8.26
N GLY A 76 3.84 0.92 -8.74
CA GLY A 76 4.17 0.70 -10.14
C GLY A 76 5.58 1.14 -10.55
N VAL A 77 6.48 1.31 -9.58
CA VAL A 77 7.92 1.44 -9.82
C VAL A 77 8.60 0.17 -9.28
N ASP A 78 8.48 -0.92 -10.05
CA ASP A 78 8.79 -2.26 -9.58
C ASP A 78 10.14 -2.78 -10.10
N PHE A 79 10.57 -2.35 -11.27
CA PHE A 79 11.82 -2.79 -11.89
C PHE A 79 12.97 -1.80 -11.69
N PRO A 80 14.22 -2.27 -11.60
CA PRO A 80 15.39 -1.39 -11.46
C PRO A 80 15.50 -0.32 -12.57
N GLY A 81 15.10 -0.66 -13.81
CA GLY A 81 15.10 0.28 -14.93
C GLY A 81 14.07 1.40 -14.77
N GLU A 82 12.91 1.09 -14.19
CA GLU A 82 11.86 2.09 -13.88
C GLU A 82 12.33 3.02 -12.77
N VAL A 83 12.91 2.48 -11.69
CA VAL A 83 13.51 3.27 -10.61
C VAL A 83 14.56 4.24 -11.15
N ALA A 84 15.49 3.74 -11.97
CA ALA A 84 16.55 4.57 -12.55
C ALA A 84 15.99 5.67 -13.46
N THR A 85 15.01 5.33 -14.30
CA THR A 85 14.37 6.30 -15.20
C THR A 85 13.58 7.35 -14.42
N ALA A 86 12.78 6.92 -13.44
CA ALA A 86 12.00 7.82 -12.60
C ALA A 86 12.89 8.77 -11.80
N LYS A 87 14.03 8.27 -11.26
CA LYS A 87 15.00 9.09 -10.55
C LYS A 87 15.58 10.18 -11.43
N VAL A 88 16.08 9.85 -12.62
CA VAL A 88 16.63 10.83 -13.57
C VAL A 88 15.61 11.89 -13.96
N ARG A 89 14.35 11.49 -14.18
CA ARG A 89 13.28 12.42 -14.56
C ARG A 89 12.86 13.31 -13.39
N ALA A 90 12.80 12.78 -12.18
CA ALA A 90 12.50 13.55 -10.97
C ALA A 90 13.63 14.52 -10.61
N GLU A 91 14.90 14.11 -10.74
CA GLU A 91 16.07 15.00 -10.56
C GLU A 91 16.04 16.20 -11.53
N ALA A 92 15.60 15.97 -12.78
CA ALA A 92 15.47 17.03 -13.78
C ALA A 92 14.42 18.11 -13.43
N ARG A 93 13.47 17.81 -12.51
CA ARG A 93 12.50 18.79 -12.00
C ARG A 93 13.11 19.81 -11.05
N GLY A 94 14.26 19.50 -10.44
CA GLY A 94 14.98 20.42 -9.55
C GLY A 94 14.28 20.68 -8.21
N TRP A 95 13.40 19.79 -7.75
CA TRP A 95 12.65 19.97 -6.49
C TRP A 95 13.52 19.90 -5.24
N ALA A 96 14.60 19.12 -5.31
CA ALA A 96 15.49 18.89 -4.18
C ALA A 96 16.94 18.73 -4.66
N ARG A 97 17.90 18.87 -3.75
CA ARG A 97 19.32 18.62 -4.06
C ARG A 97 19.63 17.15 -4.34
N ARG A 98 18.88 16.25 -3.71
CA ARG A 98 18.97 14.80 -3.87
C ARG A 98 17.57 14.24 -4.03
N VAL A 99 17.41 13.29 -4.93
CA VAL A 99 16.17 12.57 -5.14
C VAL A 99 16.43 11.09 -4.99
N GLU A 100 15.61 10.42 -4.20
CA GLU A 100 15.53 8.95 -4.14
C GLU A 100 14.16 8.51 -4.62
N VAL A 101 14.14 7.39 -5.34
CA VAL A 101 12.91 6.82 -5.88
C VAL A 101 12.87 5.34 -5.55
N GLY A 102 11.74 4.87 -5.08
CA GLY A 102 11.51 3.46 -4.77
C GLY A 102 10.06 3.05 -4.95
N ASN A 103 9.80 1.76 -4.70
CA ASN A 103 8.45 1.24 -4.64
C ASN A 103 7.79 1.63 -3.29
N ASP A 104 6.47 1.78 -3.28
CA ASP A 104 5.67 2.14 -2.10
C ASP A 104 5.78 1.15 -0.92
N THR A 105 6.18 -0.10 -1.18
CA THR A 105 6.42 -1.11 -0.14
C THR A 105 7.52 -0.72 0.85
N PHE A 106 8.51 0.08 0.43
CA PHE A 106 9.54 0.60 1.32
C PHE A 106 8.96 1.55 2.39
N ALA A 107 7.98 2.38 1.99
CA ALA A 107 7.28 3.24 2.92
C ALA A 107 6.53 2.43 3.99
N VAL A 108 5.83 1.38 3.57
CA VAL A 108 5.11 0.50 4.49
C VAL A 108 6.06 -0.19 5.46
N LEU A 109 7.18 -0.73 4.96
CA LEU A 109 8.19 -1.35 5.81
C LEU A 109 8.69 -0.37 6.87
N ARG A 110 9.13 0.83 6.44
CA ARG A 110 9.71 1.82 7.36
C ARG A 110 8.69 2.42 8.34
N ALA A 111 7.41 2.49 7.95
CA ALA A 111 6.35 2.91 8.86
C ALA A 111 6.12 1.89 9.99
N GLY A 112 6.25 0.60 9.70
CA GLY A 112 5.97 -0.50 10.62
C GLY A 112 7.15 -0.95 11.48
N THR A 113 8.40 -0.60 11.13
CA THR A 113 9.58 -1.01 11.89
C THR A 113 10.54 0.14 12.17
N ASP A 114 11.16 0.14 13.36
CA ASP A 114 12.23 1.08 13.69
C ASP A 114 13.61 0.60 13.22
N ARG A 115 13.73 -0.67 12.85
CA ARG A 115 15.01 -1.29 12.44
C ARG A 115 15.44 -0.87 11.04
N GLY A 116 14.50 -0.41 10.18
CA GLY A 116 14.75 -0.10 8.78
C GLY A 116 14.94 -1.34 7.90
N TRP A 117 14.72 -2.57 8.41
CA TRP A 117 14.81 -3.83 7.69
C TRP A 117 13.74 -4.81 8.22
N GLY A 118 13.42 -5.83 7.43
CA GLY A 118 12.37 -6.80 7.70
C GLY A 118 11.64 -7.20 6.42
N ILE A 119 10.42 -7.68 6.55
CA ILE A 119 9.58 -8.01 5.39
C ILE A 119 8.31 -7.19 5.47
N ALA A 120 7.94 -6.51 4.41
CA ALA A 120 6.64 -5.86 4.27
C ALA A 120 5.77 -6.64 3.29
N VAL A 121 4.52 -6.90 3.67
CA VAL A 121 3.47 -7.35 2.75
C VAL A 121 2.40 -6.28 2.71
N VAL A 122 2.14 -5.76 1.52
CA VAL A 122 1.13 -4.73 1.29
C VAL A 122 -0.06 -5.37 0.58
N CYS A 123 -1.22 -5.34 1.22
CA CYS A 123 -2.46 -5.88 0.68
C CYS A 123 -3.53 -4.77 0.64
N GLY A 124 -3.56 -4.06 -0.47
CA GLY A 124 -4.50 -3.00 -0.79
C GLY A 124 -5.47 -3.44 -1.87
N ALA A 125 -5.54 -2.72 -3.00
CA ALA A 125 -6.26 -3.19 -4.20
C ALA A 125 -5.62 -4.45 -4.79
N GLY A 126 -4.29 -4.51 -4.85
CA GLY A 126 -3.49 -5.69 -5.16
C GLY A 126 -2.65 -6.15 -3.97
N ILE A 127 -1.65 -7.00 -4.25
CA ILE A 127 -0.71 -7.49 -3.25
C ILE A 127 0.74 -7.28 -3.73
N ASN A 128 1.62 -6.89 -2.82
CA ASN A 128 3.07 -6.79 -3.08
C ASN A 128 3.86 -7.18 -1.83
N CYS A 129 5.13 -7.53 -2.02
CA CYS A 129 6.02 -7.89 -0.93
C CYS A 129 7.44 -7.36 -1.17
N LEU A 130 8.06 -6.90 -0.09
CA LEU A 130 9.45 -6.49 -0.02
C LEU A 130 10.13 -7.17 1.16
N GLY A 131 11.27 -7.81 0.96
CA GLY A 131 12.19 -8.18 2.02
C GLY A 131 13.44 -7.31 1.96
N LEU A 132 13.91 -6.83 3.11
CA LEU A 132 15.15 -6.06 3.25
C LEU A 132 15.94 -6.62 4.44
N ALA A 133 17.18 -7.06 4.20
CA ALA A 133 18.08 -7.55 5.24
C ALA A 133 18.94 -6.42 5.84
N PRO A 134 19.52 -6.60 7.04
CA PRO A 134 20.37 -5.59 7.69
C PRO A 134 21.59 -5.19 6.84
N ASP A 135 22.08 -6.08 5.98
CA ASP A 135 23.23 -5.85 5.09
C ASP A 135 22.84 -5.24 3.74
N GLY A 136 21.56 -4.90 3.54
CA GLY A 136 21.04 -4.27 2.33
C GLY A 136 20.62 -5.24 1.22
N ARG A 137 20.73 -6.58 1.41
CA ARG A 137 20.13 -7.55 0.48
C ARG A 137 18.63 -7.34 0.40
N GLN A 138 18.05 -7.47 -0.81
CA GLN A 138 16.64 -7.24 -1.05
C GLN A 138 16.00 -8.46 -1.72
N ALA A 139 14.77 -8.76 -1.31
CA ALA A 139 13.85 -9.65 -1.98
C ALA A 139 12.66 -8.84 -2.50
N ARG A 140 12.56 -8.68 -3.82
CA ARG A 140 11.50 -7.92 -4.46
C ARG A 140 10.66 -8.82 -5.34
N PHE A 141 9.38 -8.45 -5.49
CA PHE A 141 8.42 -9.13 -6.36
C PHE A 141 7.88 -8.11 -7.37
N PRO A 142 7.71 -8.47 -8.65
CA PRO A 142 7.22 -7.55 -9.67
C PRO A 142 5.79 -7.05 -9.45
N ALA A 143 4.96 -7.83 -8.75
CA ALA A 143 3.57 -7.48 -8.39
C ALA A 143 2.70 -7.05 -9.60
N LEU A 144 2.84 -7.75 -10.74
CA LEU A 144 2.10 -7.48 -11.98
C LEU A 144 0.78 -8.28 -12.07
N GLY A 145 0.27 -8.73 -10.93
CA GLY A 145 -0.97 -9.50 -10.83
C GLY A 145 -0.88 -10.84 -11.57
N PRO A 146 -1.88 -11.19 -12.40
CA PRO A 146 -1.94 -12.52 -13.05
C PRO A 146 -0.73 -12.84 -13.94
N ILE A 147 -0.02 -11.83 -14.45
CA ILE A 147 1.17 -12.01 -15.32
C ILE A 147 2.32 -12.65 -14.53
N THR A 148 2.49 -12.28 -13.28
CA THR A 148 3.51 -12.83 -12.38
C THR A 148 2.95 -13.89 -11.41
N GLY A 149 1.66 -14.16 -11.52
CA GLY A 149 0.97 -15.17 -10.70
C GLY A 149 0.60 -14.66 -9.31
N ASP A 150 0.69 -13.36 -9.08
CA ASP A 150 0.26 -12.76 -7.81
C ASP A 150 -1.26 -12.89 -7.68
N TRP A 151 -1.68 -13.29 -6.51
CA TRP A 151 -3.08 -13.35 -6.16
C TRP A 151 -3.28 -12.79 -4.74
N GLY A 152 -4.11 -11.76 -4.62
CA GLY A 152 -4.38 -11.11 -3.34
C GLY A 152 -4.80 -9.66 -3.51
N GLY A 153 -5.05 -9.01 -2.37
CA GLY A 153 -5.66 -7.69 -2.38
C GLY A 153 -7.15 -7.71 -2.63
N GLY A 154 -7.74 -6.54 -2.54
CA GLY A 154 -9.20 -6.38 -2.63
C GLY A 154 -9.77 -6.78 -3.98
N HIS A 155 -9.01 -6.57 -5.07
CA HIS A 155 -9.47 -6.90 -6.41
C HIS A 155 -9.67 -8.41 -6.60
N ASP A 156 -8.66 -9.22 -6.24
CA ASP A 156 -8.73 -10.67 -6.43
C ASP A 156 -9.72 -11.32 -5.47
N VAL A 157 -9.76 -10.85 -4.22
CA VAL A 157 -10.75 -11.29 -3.23
C VAL A 157 -12.17 -10.98 -3.69
N GLY A 158 -12.41 -9.75 -4.16
CA GLY A 158 -13.71 -9.34 -4.66
C GLY A 158 -14.12 -10.06 -5.94
N LEU A 159 -13.18 -10.25 -6.87
CA LEU A 159 -13.42 -11.01 -8.09
C LEU A 159 -13.75 -12.48 -7.78
N ALA A 160 -13.04 -13.08 -6.82
CA ALA A 160 -13.34 -14.44 -6.37
C ALA A 160 -14.77 -14.54 -5.77
N ALA A 161 -15.20 -13.50 -5.04
CA ALA A 161 -16.57 -13.44 -4.52
C ALA A 161 -17.62 -13.34 -5.64
N VAL A 162 -17.40 -12.50 -6.65
CA VAL A 162 -18.28 -12.39 -7.82
C VAL A 162 -18.38 -13.73 -8.56
N ILE A 163 -17.23 -14.38 -8.79
CA ILE A 163 -17.18 -15.72 -9.42
C ILE A 163 -17.94 -16.76 -8.60
N ALA A 164 -17.74 -16.77 -7.27
CA ALA A 164 -18.42 -17.69 -6.38
C ALA A 164 -19.95 -17.48 -6.38
N ALA A 165 -20.39 -16.23 -6.32
CA ALA A 165 -21.80 -15.84 -6.37
C ALA A 165 -22.47 -16.32 -7.68
N ALA A 166 -21.85 -16.03 -8.83
CA ALA A 166 -22.36 -16.43 -10.13
C ALA A 166 -22.42 -17.96 -10.29
N ARG A 167 -21.40 -18.68 -9.78
CA ARG A 167 -21.36 -20.15 -9.85
C ARG A 167 -22.35 -20.83 -8.89
N SER A 168 -22.68 -20.17 -7.77
CA SER A 168 -23.74 -20.64 -6.87
C SER A 168 -25.12 -20.53 -7.54
N GLU A 169 -25.42 -19.38 -8.16
CA GLU A 169 -26.68 -19.10 -8.84
C GLU A 169 -26.95 -20.09 -10.00
N ASP A 170 -25.94 -20.37 -10.82
CA ASP A 170 -26.08 -21.24 -12.01
C ASP A 170 -25.84 -22.74 -11.74
N GLY A 171 -25.53 -23.10 -10.49
CA GLY A 171 -25.33 -24.49 -10.07
C GLY A 171 -23.99 -25.11 -10.42
N ARG A 172 -23.01 -24.33 -10.95
CA ARG A 172 -21.65 -24.81 -11.24
C ARG A 172 -20.73 -24.81 -10.01
N GLY A 173 -21.16 -24.21 -8.91
CA GLY A 173 -20.41 -24.11 -7.66
C GLY A 173 -21.25 -24.49 -6.43
N PRO A 174 -20.62 -24.55 -5.26
CA PRO A 174 -21.33 -24.75 -4.01
C PRO A 174 -22.22 -23.56 -3.67
N HIS A 175 -23.29 -23.81 -2.92
CA HIS A 175 -24.11 -22.73 -2.37
C HIS A 175 -23.28 -21.86 -1.41
N THR A 176 -23.51 -20.54 -1.48
CA THR A 176 -22.83 -19.54 -0.66
C THR A 176 -23.76 -18.35 -0.39
N THR A 177 -23.58 -17.72 0.76
CA THR A 177 -24.27 -16.46 1.10
C THR A 177 -23.89 -15.32 0.18
N LEU A 178 -22.68 -15.38 -0.42
CA LEU A 178 -22.18 -14.42 -1.42
C LEU A 178 -23.12 -14.28 -2.63
N GLU A 179 -23.92 -15.32 -2.96
CA GLU A 179 -24.93 -15.26 -4.03
C GLU A 179 -25.90 -14.09 -3.86
N ARG A 180 -26.25 -13.75 -2.62
CA ARG A 180 -27.15 -12.64 -2.32
C ARG A 180 -26.41 -11.37 -1.95
N SER A 181 -25.38 -11.47 -1.16
CA SER A 181 -24.70 -10.31 -0.58
C SER A 181 -23.85 -9.55 -1.59
N VAL A 182 -23.22 -10.24 -2.54
CA VAL A 182 -22.39 -9.61 -3.59
C VAL A 182 -23.23 -8.69 -4.49
N PRO A 183 -24.31 -9.13 -5.16
CA PRO A 183 -25.13 -8.20 -5.93
C PRO A 183 -25.81 -7.13 -5.07
N ALA A 184 -26.24 -7.47 -3.85
CA ALA A 184 -26.87 -6.52 -2.93
C ALA A 184 -25.95 -5.34 -2.56
N HIS A 185 -24.64 -5.56 -2.48
CA HIS A 185 -23.65 -4.47 -2.27
C HIS A 185 -23.76 -3.36 -3.33
N PHE A 186 -24.08 -3.73 -4.57
CA PHE A 186 -24.28 -2.80 -5.69
C PHE A 186 -25.76 -2.40 -5.91
N GLY A 187 -26.66 -2.74 -4.98
CA GLY A 187 -28.08 -2.46 -5.10
C GLY A 187 -28.82 -3.34 -6.10
N LEU A 188 -28.24 -4.49 -6.47
CA LEU A 188 -28.79 -5.46 -7.41
C LEU A 188 -29.32 -6.69 -6.66
N ARG A 189 -30.10 -7.53 -7.34
CA ARG A 189 -30.79 -8.65 -6.70
C ARG A 189 -30.10 -9.99 -6.95
N THR A 190 -29.46 -10.13 -8.11
CA THR A 190 -28.89 -11.41 -8.54
C THR A 190 -27.47 -11.25 -9.10
N PRO A 191 -26.63 -12.29 -9.03
CA PRO A 191 -25.32 -12.32 -9.67
C PRO A 191 -25.38 -12.07 -11.20
N LEU A 192 -26.44 -12.53 -11.87
CA LEU A 192 -26.65 -12.29 -13.29
C LEU A 192 -26.86 -10.80 -13.58
N GLU A 193 -27.67 -10.09 -12.77
CA GLU A 193 -27.86 -8.64 -12.88
C GLU A 193 -26.52 -7.89 -12.71
N LEU A 194 -25.66 -8.35 -11.78
CA LEU A 194 -24.33 -7.79 -11.58
C LEU A 194 -23.43 -8.05 -12.80
N ALA A 195 -23.43 -9.26 -13.32
CA ALA A 195 -22.65 -9.61 -14.51
C ALA A 195 -23.04 -8.75 -15.71
N GLU A 196 -24.35 -8.52 -15.93
CA GLU A 196 -24.87 -7.64 -16.99
C GLU A 196 -24.45 -6.18 -16.76
N ALA A 197 -24.56 -5.68 -15.54
CA ALA A 197 -24.19 -4.30 -15.20
C ALA A 197 -22.69 -4.04 -15.41
N VAL A 198 -21.83 -4.99 -15.06
CA VAL A 198 -20.38 -4.91 -15.31
C VAL A 198 -20.09 -5.03 -16.80
N HIS A 199 -20.72 -5.97 -17.52
CA HIS A 199 -20.51 -6.18 -18.95
C HIS A 199 -20.90 -4.96 -19.79
N THR A 200 -21.98 -4.28 -19.42
CA THR A 200 -22.46 -3.07 -20.11
C THR A 200 -21.75 -1.79 -19.66
N GLY A 201 -20.89 -1.86 -18.66
CA GLY A 201 -20.18 -0.71 -18.10
C GLY A 201 -21.03 0.17 -17.17
N ALA A 202 -22.24 -0.27 -16.78
CA ALA A 202 -23.06 0.43 -15.79
C ALA A 202 -22.40 0.39 -14.39
N ILE A 203 -21.62 -0.65 -14.13
CA ILE A 203 -20.75 -0.76 -12.94
C ILE A 203 -19.32 -0.98 -13.44
N ASP A 204 -18.39 -0.12 -12.99
CA ASP A 204 -16.97 -0.30 -13.30
C ASP A 204 -16.45 -1.60 -12.64
N GLN A 205 -15.84 -2.48 -13.43
CA GLN A 205 -15.27 -3.74 -12.94
C GLN A 205 -14.26 -3.52 -11.78
N ARG A 206 -13.56 -2.40 -11.76
CA ARG A 206 -12.61 -2.07 -10.67
C ARG A 206 -13.28 -1.98 -9.30
N ARG A 207 -14.58 -1.73 -9.25
CA ARG A 207 -15.35 -1.66 -8.01
C ARG A 207 -15.48 -3.00 -7.28
N VAL A 208 -15.10 -4.11 -7.89
CA VAL A 208 -15.07 -5.41 -7.18
C VAL A 208 -14.18 -5.38 -5.93
N VAL A 209 -13.21 -4.47 -5.87
CA VAL A 209 -12.36 -4.26 -4.68
C VAL A 209 -13.17 -3.93 -3.43
N GLU A 210 -14.33 -3.30 -3.58
CA GLU A 210 -15.25 -2.94 -2.51
C GLU A 210 -15.86 -4.17 -1.79
N LEU A 211 -15.78 -5.35 -2.41
CA LEU A 211 -16.34 -6.60 -1.88
C LEU A 211 -15.43 -7.30 -0.86
N ALA A 212 -14.16 -6.94 -0.78
CA ALA A 212 -13.22 -7.63 0.10
C ALA A 212 -13.64 -7.59 1.60
N PRO A 213 -14.11 -6.46 2.16
CA PRO A 213 -14.65 -6.43 3.53
C PRO A 213 -15.88 -7.33 3.72
N LEU A 214 -16.74 -7.44 2.70
CA LEU A 214 -17.91 -8.32 2.72
C LEU A 214 -17.48 -9.79 2.83
N VAL A 215 -16.48 -10.21 2.05
CA VAL A 215 -15.95 -11.58 2.09
C VAL A 215 -15.38 -11.91 3.47
N LEU A 216 -14.61 -11.00 4.07
CA LEU A 216 -14.09 -11.17 5.42
C LEU A 216 -15.22 -11.32 6.45
N ALA A 217 -16.27 -10.48 6.35
CA ALA A 217 -17.40 -10.51 7.27
C ALA A 217 -18.22 -11.82 7.17
N GLU A 218 -18.34 -12.41 5.99
CA GLU A 218 -19.09 -13.65 5.78
C GLU A 218 -18.30 -14.93 6.04
N ALA A 219 -16.98 -14.88 5.99
CA ALA A 219 -16.10 -16.04 6.16
C ALA A 219 -16.38 -16.88 7.42
N PRO A 220 -16.73 -16.31 8.59
CA PRO A 220 -17.05 -17.13 9.78
C PRO A 220 -18.26 -18.05 9.63
N ALA A 221 -19.20 -17.75 8.72
CA ALA A 221 -20.45 -18.47 8.55
C ALA A 221 -20.60 -19.14 7.17
N ASP A 222 -19.71 -18.84 6.23
CA ASP A 222 -19.78 -19.31 4.85
C ASP A 222 -18.45 -19.98 4.43
N ALA A 223 -18.52 -21.26 4.09
CA ALA A 223 -17.33 -22.06 3.75
C ALA A 223 -16.63 -21.58 2.46
N VAL A 224 -17.37 -20.97 1.51
CA VAL A 224 -16.81 -20.45 0.27
C VAL A 224 -16.04 -19.16 0.56
N ALA A 225 -16.63 -18.25 1.31
CA ALA A 225 -15.96 -17.03 1.77
C ALA A 225 -14.74 -17.37 2.63
N ALA A 226 -14.84 -18.32 3.56
CA ALA A 226 -13.71 -18.83 4.34
C ALA A 226 -12.58 -19.38 3.45
N GLY A 227 -12.91 -20.09 2.38
CA GLY A 227 -11.92 -20.58 1.41
C GLY A 227 -11.18 -19.46 0.68
N ILE A 228 -11.86 -18.36 0.35
CA ILE A 228 -11.25 -17.17 -0.25
C ILE A 228 -10.27 -16.51 0.73
N VAL A 229 -10.68 -16.36 1.99
CA VAL A 229 -9.81 -15.77 3.04
C VAL A 229 -8.61 -16.68 3.34
N ALA A 230 -8.80 -17.98 3.41
CA ALA A 230 -7.72 -18.95 3.61
C ALA A 230 -6.70 -18.90 2.47
N ARG A 231 -7.16 -18.76 1.22
CA ARG A 231 -6.28 -18.56 0.07
C ARG A 231 -5.45 -17.28 0.21
N LEU A 232 -6.08 -16.16 0.58
CA LEU A 232 -5.37 -14.89 0.81
C LEU A 232 -4.27 -15.05 1.85
N ALA A 233 -4.56 -15.69 2.99
CA ALA A 233 -3.56 -15.96 4.02
C ALA A 233 -2.40 -16.81 3.48
N SER A 234 -2.71 -17.86 2.70
CA SER A 234 -1.69 -18.73 2.10
C SER A 234 -0.76 -17.99 1.13
N GLU A 235 -1.30 -17.08 0.31
CA GLU A 235 -0.50 -16.26 -0.61
C GLU A 235 0.42 -15.28 0.16
N ILE A 236 -0.07 -14.68 1.23
CA ILE A 236 0.75 -13.82 2.11
C ILE A 236 1.90 -14.61 2.72
N VAL A 237 1.60 -15.79 3.27
CA VAL A 237 2.64 -16.68 3.85
C VAL A 237 3.65 -17.13 2.79
N ALA A 238 3.18 -17.43 1.58
CA ALA A 238 4.07 -17.82 0.48
C ALA A 238 5.04 -16.69 0.09
N LEU A 239 4.55 -15.44 0.02
CA LEU A 239 5.39 -14.28 -0.25
C LEU A 239 6.45 -14.08 0.84
N VAL A 240 6.06 -14.16 2.12
CA VAL A 240 7.00 -14.05 3.25
C VAL A 240 8.06 -15.15 3.20
N ARG A 241 7.65 -16.42 3.00
CA ARG A 241 8.57 -17.54 2.87
C ARG A 241 9.59 -17.33 1.76
N VAL A 242 9.14 -16.95 0.56
CA VAL A 242 10.03 -16.71 -0.58
C VAL A 242 10.93 -15.50 -0.34
N ALA A 243 10.44 -14.46 0.33
CA ALA A 243 11.27 -13.31 0.72
C ALA A 243 12.41 -13.76 1.66
N LEU A 244 12.10 -14.54 2.69
CA LEU A 244 13.10 -15.12 3.60
C LEU A 244 14.13 -15.99 2.86
N ASP A 245 13.68 -16.88 1.98
CA ASP A 245 14.56 -17.74 1.19
C ASP A 245 15.53 -16.92 0.32
N ARG A 246 15.05 -15.83 -0.30
CA ARG A 246 15.85 -14.93 -1.14
C ARG A 246 16.81 -14.06 -0.34
N LEU A 247 16.41 -13.63 0.86
CA LEU A 247 17.29 -12.88 1.76
C LEU A 247 18.39 -13.79 2.33
N GLY A 248 18.13 -15.09 2.46
CA GLY A 248 19.03 -16.03 3.11
C GLY A 248 19.13 -15.79 4.63
N PRO A 249 20.14 -16.36 5.30
CA PRO A 249 20.24 -16.30 6.76
C PRO A 249 20.28 -14.86 7.29
N VAL A 250 19.49 -14.63 8.35
CA VAL A 250 19.48 -13.43 9.18
C VAL A 250 19.52 -13.90 10.62
N ASP A 251 20.48 -13.39 11.40
CA ASP A 251 20.74 -13.86 12.77
C ASP A 251 19.76 -13.32 13.82
N GLU A 252 18.93 -12.34 13.44
CA GLU A 252 17.97 -11.70 14.32
C GLU A 252 16.52 -12.09 13.95
N PRO A 253 15.55 -12.00 14.91
CA PRO A 253 14.15 -12.17 14.61
C PRO A 253 13.70 -11.19 13.52
N VAL A 254 12.99 -11.68 12.49
CA VAL A 254 12.52 -10.86 11.37
C VAL A 254 11.14 -10.31 11.68
N GLU A 255 10.98 -8.99 11.54
CA GLU A 255 9.67 -8.34 11.62
C GLU A 255 8.95 -8.46 10.27
N VAL A 256 7.70 -8.95 10.32
CA VAL A 256 6.80 -9.04 9.17
C VAL A 256 5.74 -7.94 9.31
N VAL A 257 5.94 -6.87 8.56
CA VAL A 257 5.06 -5.70 8.55
C VAL A 257 3.92 -5.95 7.57
N LEU A 258 2.70 -5.95 8.07
CA LEU A 258 1.46 -6.11 7.33
C LEU A 258 0.81 -4.75 7.11
N GLY A 259 0.73 -4.31 5.85
CA GLY A 259 0.17 -3.02 5.45
C GLY A 259 -0.89 -3.15 4.36
N GLY A 260 -1.49 -2.00 4.02
CA GLY A 260 -2.61 -1.93 3.09
C GLY A 260 -3.96 -2.15 3.77
N GLY A 261 -5.01 -1.55 3.19
CA GLY A 261 -6.32 -1.44 3.83
C GLY A 261 -6.94 -2.77 4.26
N LEU A 262 -6.68 -3.84 3.52
CA LEU A 262 -7.24 -5.15 3.83
C LEU A 262 -6.64 -5.75 5.10
N LEU A 263 -5.33 -5.57 5.32
CA LEU A 263 -4.65 -6.05 6.53
C LEU A 263 -4.84 -5.09 7.72
N GLN A 264 -4.92 -3.80 7.44
CA GLN A 264 -5.21 -2.77 8.45
C GLN A 264 -6.64 -2.88 9.01
N ALA A 265 -7.57 -3.52 8.31
CA ALA A 265 -8.89 -3.85 8.83
C ALA A 265 -8.84 -4.83 10.02
N ARG A 266 -7.69 -5.47 10.26
CA ARG A 266 -7.42 -6.35 11.40
C ARG A 266 -8.46 -7.46 11.59
N ASP A 267 -8.93 -8.05 10.46
CA ASP A 267 -9.84 -9.18 10.55
C ASP A 267 -9.20 -10.33 11.35
N PRO A 268 -9.82 -10.79 12.45
CA PRO A 268 -9.20 -11.75 13.34
C PRO A 268 -9.01 -13.12 12.68
N GLY A 269 -9.88 -13.53 11.76
CA GLY A 269 -9.78 -14.80 11.04
C GLY A 269 -8.60 -14.79 10.07
N LEU A 270 -8.46 -13.72 9.30
CA LEU A 270 -7.35 -13.54 8.37
C LEU A 270 -6.01 -13.47 9.12
N LEU A 271 -5.90 -12.64 10.16
CA LEU A 271 -4.66 -12.52 10.93
C LEU A 271 -4.28 -13.83 11.61
N ALA A 272 -5.23 -14.55 12.21
CA ALA A 272 -4.97 -15.86 12.82
C ALA A 272 -4.48 -16.89 11.78
N ALA A 273 -5.02 -16.88 10.56
CA ALA A 273 -4.58 -17.77 9.49
C ALA A 273 -3.17 -17.43 8.99
N ILE A 274 -2.84 -16.14 8.89
CA ILE A 274 -1.48 -15.68 8.57
C ILE A 274 -0.50 -16.09 9.66
N ASP A 275 -0.79 -15.81 10.93
CA ASP A 275 0.09 -16.14 12.07
C ASP A 275 0.32 -17.65 12.18
N ALA A 276 -0.72 -18.46 11.97
CA ALA A 276 -0.59 -19.92 11.94
C ALA A 276 0.38 -20.38 10.84
N GLY A 277 0.20 -19.89 9.60
CA GLY A 277 1.08 -20.26 8.49
C GLY A 277 2.52 -19.77 8.66
N LEU A 278 2.72 -18.56 9.21
CA LEU A 278 4.07 -18.05 9.50
C LEU A 278 4.76 -18.85 10.61
N SER A 279 4.02 -19.32 11.62
CA SER A 279 4.56 -20.16 12.70
C SER A 279 5.10 -21.50 12.20
N GLU A 280 4.60 -22.02 11.07
CA GLU A 280 5.08 -23.25 10.45
C GLU A 280 6.45 -23.08 9.77
N LEU A 281 6.90 -21.86 9.50
CA LEU A 281 8.19 -21.59 8.85
C LEU A 281 9.40 -21.81 9.78
N ALA A 282 9.19 -22.24 11.03
CA ALA A 282 10.22 -22.56 12.03
C ALA A 282 11.24 -21.43 12.30
N LEU A 283 10.84 -20.18 12.07
CA LEU A 283 11.65 -18.98 12.21
C LEU A 283 11.09 -18.09 13.34
N SER A 284 11.97 -17.31 13.96
CA SER A 284 11.51 -16.26 14.90
C SER A 284 10.99 -15.08 14.08
N LEU A 285 9.67 -15.08 13.81
CA LEU A 285 8.98 -14.00 13.10
C LEU A 285 8.12 -13.22 14.08
N ALA A 286 8.04 -11.90 13.91
CA ALA A 286 7.16 -11.02 14.66
C ALA A 286 6.24 -10.28 13.68
N THR A 287 4.94 -10.54 13.75
CA THR A 287 3.94 -9.89 12.88
C THR A 287 3.56 -8.53 13.44
N ILE A 288 3.60 -7.51 12.61
CA ILE A 288 3.23 -6.12 12.95
C ILE A 288 2.22 -5.63 11.92
N VAL A 289 1.00 -5.33 12.34
CA VAL A 289 0.05 -4.61 11.48
C VAL A 289 0.31 -3.12 11.63
N VAL A 290 0.70 -2.48 10.53
CA VAL A 290 1.07 -1.06 10.55
C VAL A 290 -0.15 -0.16 10.74
N ASP A 291 -0.07 0.76 11.69
CA ASP A 291 -1.12 1.76 11.95
C ASP A 291 -0.84 3.10 11.26
N LEU A 292 0.45 3.39 11.03
CA LEU A 292 0.87 4.64 10.42
C LEU A 292 0.66 4.60 8.89
N PRO A 293 0.20 5.70 8.29
CA PRO A 293 0.11 5.79 6.85
C PRO A 293 1.50 5.76 6.19
N PRO A 294 1.62 5.21 4.96
CA PRO A 294 2.91 5.03 4.29
C PRO A 294 3.71 6.33 4.11
N VAL A 295 3.06 7.49 3.95
CA VAL A 295 3.75 8.79 3.86
C VAL A 295 4.62 9.08 5.09
N VAL A 296 4.26 8.56 6.28
CA VAL A 296 5.12 8.65 7.48
C VAL A 296 6.38 7.82 7.28
N GLY A 297 6.26 6.63 6.67
CA GLY A 297 7.40 5.79 6.32
C GLY A 297 8.34 6.46 5.30
N ALA A 298 7.77 7.08 4.27
CA ALA A 298 8.53 7.86 3.30
C ALA A 298 9.30 9.02 3.98
N ALA A 299 8.64 9.74 4.89
CA ALA A 299 9.27 10.82 5.65
C ALA A 299 10.36 10.30 6.60
N LEU A 300 10.17 9.13 7.22
CA LEU A 300 11.21 8.49 8.03
C LEU A 300 12.43 8.10 7.20
N LEU A 301 12.25 7.57 5.97
CA LEU A 301 13.36 7.28 5.04
C LEU A 301 14.10 8.55 4.65
N ALA A 302 13.38 9.63 4.41
CA ALA A 302 13.99 10.92 4.13
C ALA A 302 14.83 11.43 5.32
N LEU A 303 14.35 11.27 6.58
CA LEU A 303 15.14 11.60 7.77
C LEU A 303 16.36 10.68 7.93
N ASP A 304 16.25 9.38 7.62
CA ASP A 304 17.38 8.45 7.60
C ASP A 304 18.46 8.94 6.63
N ALA A 305 18.07 9.37 5.44
CA ALA A 305 18.97 9.87 4.42
C ALA A 305 19.62 11.24 4.75
N LEU A 306 18.97 12.05 5.61
CA LEU A 306 19.52 13.30 6.14
C LEU A 306 20.46 13.07 7.34
N GLY A 307 20.45 11.88 7.95
CA GLY A 307 21.14 11.61 9.21
C GLY A 307 20.56 12.40 10.39
N ALA A 308 19.22 12.51 10.42
CA ALA A 308 18.49 13.29 11.40
C ALA A 308 18.73 12.78 12.84
N PRO A 309 18.62 13.65 13.86
CA PRO A 309 18.83 13.24 15.25
C PRO A 309 17.71 12.28 15.72
N ALA A 310 18.01 11.37 16.64
CA ALA A 310 17.08 10.35 17.12
C ALA A 310 15.74 10.94 17.64
N THR A 311 15.74 12.15 18.17
CA THR A 311 14.53 12.85 18.63
C THR A 311 13.57 13.21 17.49
N ALA A 312 14.07 13.38 16.26
CA ALA A 312 13.27 13.75 15.10
C ALA A 312 12.27 12.65 14.73
N TYR A 313 12.64 11.39 14.87
CA TYR A 313 11.80 10.25 14.48
C TYR A 313 10.53 10.14 15.32
N ALA A 314 10.65 10.26 16.63
CA ALA A 314 9.49 10.22 17.53
C ALA A 314 8.56 11.41 17.28
N ARG A 315 9.12 12.59 17.07
CA ARG A 315 8.36 13.80 16.74
C ARG A 315 7.60 13.63 15.42
N LEU A 316 8.29 13.18 14.38
CA LEU A 316 7.68 12.96 13.07
C LEU A 316 6.52 11.97 13.14
N ARG A 317 6.71 10.82 13.79
CA ARG A 317 5.64 9.82 13.97
C ARG A 317 4.41 10.43 14.65
N SER A 318 4.62 11.24 15.69
CA SER A 318 3.54 11.88 16.42
C SER A 318 2.82 12.95 15.58
N GLU A 319 3.56 13.90 15.02
CA GLU A 319 2.98 15.06 14.34
C GLU A 319 2.37 14.66 13.00
N LEU A 320 3.13 13.98 12.13
CA LEU A 320 2.65 13.58 10.81
C LEU A 320 1.61 12.45 10.90
N GLY A 321 1.75 11.54 11.85
CA GLY A 321 0.75 10.50 12.11
C GLY A 321 -0.60 11.09 12.53
N ALA A 322 -0.59 12.09 13.43
CA ALA A 322 -1.81 12.79 13.84
C ALA A 322 -2.46 13.57 12.68
N ALA A 323 -1.66 14.30 11.89
CA ALA A 323 -2.13 15.03 10.73
C ALA A 323 -2.77 14.11 9.68
N ALA A 324 -2.15 12.95 9.43
CA ALA A 324 -2.66 11.98 8.48
C ALA A 324 -3.94 11.28 8.97
N ALA A 325 -4.06 11.01 10.28
CA ALA A 325 -5.27 10.47 10.87
C ALA A 325 -6.46 11.44 10.72
N GLN A 326 -6.24 12.73 10.92
CA GLN A 326 -7.27 13.75 10.73
C GLN A 326 -7.74 13.80 9.26
N ARG A 327 -6.82 13.77 8.28
CA ARG A 327 -7.17 13.78 6.85
C ARG A 327 -7.92 12.52 6.39
N ASN A 328 -7.69 11.38 7.02
CA ASN A 328 -8.45 10.16 6.71
C ASN A 328 -9.92 10.23 7.17
N LEU A 329 -10.27 11.15 8.05
CA LEU A 329 -11.65 11.39 8.51
C LEU A 329 -12.39 12.38 7.61
N GLU A 330 -11.68 13.15 6.78
CA GLU A 330 -12.29 14.08 5.83
C GLU A 330 -12.65 13.33 4.54
N PRO A 331 -13.92 13.40 4.05
CA PRO A 331 -14.28 12.85 2.76
C PRO A 331 -13.47 13.53 1.66
N LEU A 332 -12.98 12.75 0.68
CA LEU A 332 -12.37 13.31 -0.53
C LEU A 332 -13.41 14.23 -1.20
N GLU A 333 -13.16 15.52 -1.24
CA GLU A 333 -13.93 16.43 -2.09
C GLU A 333 -13.66 16.03 -3.54
N VAL A 334 -14.65 15.37 -4.13
CA VAL A 334 -14.65 15.05 -5.56
C VAL A 334 -14.90 16.34 -6.31
N HIS A 335 -13.84 17.04 -6.70
CA HIS A 335 -13.97 18.10 -7.68
C HIS A 335 -14.31 17.46 -9.02
N HIS A 336 -15.59 17.47 -9.35
CA HIS A 336 -16.07 17.23 -10.70
C HIS A 336 -15.64 18.44 -11.57
N GLY A 337 -14.51 18.29 -12.30
CA GLY A 337 -14.07 19.19 -13.35
C GLY A 337 -14.28 18.54 -14.70
#